data_a2130c0831c1a566da21b584101061fa
#
_entry.id   a2130c0831c1a566da21b584101061fa
#
_cell.length_a   1.000
_cell.length_b   1.000
_cell.length_c   1.000
_cell.angle_alpha   90.00
_cell.angle_beta   90.00
_cell.angle_gamma   90.00
#
_symmetry.space_group_name_H-M   'P 1'
#
loop_
_entity.id
_entity.type
_entity.pdbx_description
1 polymer ?
#
loop_
_entity_poly.entity_id
_entity_poly.type
_entity_poly.pdbx_seq_one_letter_code
_entity_poly.pdbx_strand_id
1 'polypeptide(L)'
;MNNTIGIDISKDTLDAHRLADGQHKQFLNGKTGHAQLMKWIGKQSDPLIIFEATGAYHRQLERVLCTHIIPFVKVNPKQARRFAQASGKLAKTDRVDCEMLAKMGAALQLMPKPFTAENLYDLRELLSARRALIKDRTAAKARKATVINALIKQQLEKRLRQIKNDIAKIDALMLDVAREDQYMSERLDILFSIPGIGVITALMILVDMPEIGALNNKQVASLAGLAPMSQSSG
;
A
#
# COMPACT_ATOMS: atom_id res chain seq x y z
N MET A 1 28.00 -0.18 -1.49
CA MET A 1 27.48 -0.90 -0.31
C MET A 1 26.47 -1.93 -0.76
N ASN A 2 26.78 -3.23 -0.61
CA ASN A 2 25.96 -4.29 -1.21
C ASN A 2 24.95 -4.92 -0.20
N ASN A 3 24.42 -4.13 0.73
CA ASN A 3 23.48 -4.65 1.75
C ASN A 3 22.02 -4.69 1.26
N THR A 4 21.84 -4.78 -0.05
CA THR A 4 20.51 -4.82 -0.66
C THR A 4 19.98 -6.25 -0.65
N ILE A 5 18.74 -6.41 -0.23
CA ILE A 5 18.02 -7.68 -0.23
C ILE A 5 16.77 -7.49 -1.10
N GLY A 6 16.67 -8.27 -2.18
CA GLY A 6 15.46 -8.32 -3.00
C GLY A 6 14.51 -9.38 -2.50
N ILE A 7 13.22 -9.06 -2.43
CA ILE A 7 12.18 -10.02 -2.02
C ILE A 7 11.09 -10.06 -3.09
N ASP A 8 10.90 -11.23 -3.68
CA ASP A 8 9.70 -11.51 -4.46
C ASP A 8 8.59 -12.04 -3.55
N ILE A 9 7.38 -11.54 -3.73
CA ILE A 9 6.27 -11.74 -2.79
C ILE A 9 5.12 -12.42 -3.50
N SER A 10 4.80 -13.63 -3.07
CA SER A 10 3.60 -14.35 -3.44
C SER A 10 2.56 -14.35 -2.30
N LYS A 11 1.42 -14.97 -2.55
CA LYS A 11 0.39 -15.18 -1.53
C LYS A 11 0.93 -15.95 -0.33
N ASP A 12 1.67 -17.02 -0.58
CA ASP A 12 2.03 -18.01 0.43
C ASP A 12 3.52 -17.96 0.81
N THR A 13 4.38 -17.38 -0.04
CA THR A 13 5.84 -17.38 0.13
C THR A 13 6.48 -16.03 -0.14
N LEU A 14 7.66 -15.86 0.44
CA LEU A 14 8.61 -14.77 0.21
C LEU A 14 9.93 -15.39 -0.24
N ASP A 15 10.36 -15.10 -1.46
CA ASP A 15 11.66 -15.50 -1.98
C ASP A 15 12.64 -14.34 -1.82
N ALA A 16 13.65 -14.51 -0.99
CA ALA A 16 14.59 -13.46 -0.64
C ALA A 16 16.00 -13.77 -1.15
N HIS A 17 16.62 -12.77 -1.78
CA HIS A 17 18.00 -12.83 -2.24
C HIS A 17 18.83 -11.70 -1.62
N ARG A 18 19.93 -12.07 -0.96
CA ARG A 18 20.90 -11.15 -0.37
C ARG A 18 22.05 -10.92 -1.32
N LEU A 19 22.23 -9.68 -1.76
CA LEU A 19 23.24 -9.34 -2.77
C LEU A 19 24.67 -9.49 -2.25
N ALA A 20 24.92 -9.26 -0.96
CA ALA A 20 26.25 -9.24 -0.36
C ALA A 20 26.99 -10.58 -0.42
N ASP A 21 26.27 -11.69 -0.25
CA ASP A 21 26.82 -13.04 -0.20
C ASP A 21 26.17 -14.01 -1.19
N GLY A 22 25.21 -13.53 -2.00
CA GLY A 22 24.51 -14.33 -3.00
C GLY A 22 23.52 -15.35 -2.40
N GLN A 23 23.27 -15.31 -1.09
CA GLN A 23 22.34 -16.24 -0.45
C GLN A 23 20.91 -16.02 -0.91
N HIS A 24 20.24 -17.12 -1.22
CA HIS A 24 18.81 -17.17 -1.50
C HIS A 24 18.10 -18.03 -0.46
N LYS A 25 16.97 -17.56 0.04
CA LYS A 25 16.14 -18.31 0.98
C LYS A 25 14.66 -17.99 0.81
N GLN A 26 13.83 -19.04 0.91
CA GLN A 26 12.38 -18.90 0.88
C GLN A 26 11.80 -18.94 2.30
N PHE A 27 10.77 -18.15 2.54
CA PHE A 27 10.04 -18.07 3.80
C PHE A 27 8.53 -18.12 3.53
N LEU A 28 7.73 -18.50 4.51
CA LEU A 28 6.29 -18.39 4.42
C LEU A 28 5.86 -16.91 4.54
N ASN A 29 4.88 -16.49 3.77
CA ASN A 29 4.29 -15.14 3.87
C ASN A 29 3.26 -15.08 5.00
N GLY A 30 3.72 -15.16 6.24
CA GLY A 30 2.92 -15.14 7.46
C GLY A 30 3.78 -14.90 8.69
N LYS A 31 3.17 -14.83 9.88
CA LYS A 31 3.86 -14.46 11.14
C LYS A 31 5.17 -15.22 11.38
N THR A 32 5.13 -16.55 11.24
CA THR A 32 6.32 -17.40 11.49
C THR A 32 7.42 -17.14 10.46
N GLY A 33 7.06 -17.06 9.17
CA GLY A 33 8.04 -16.81 8.10
C GLY A 33 8.62 -15.40 8.17
N HIS A 34 7.81 -14.39 8.52
CA HIS A 34 8.30 -13.04 8.75
C HIS A 34 9.31 -12.99 9.91
N ALA A 35 9.04 -13.68 11.03
CA ALA A 35 10.00 -13.76 12.13
C ALA A 35 11.32 -14.46 11.73
N GLN A 36 11.24 -15.49 10.88
CA GLN A 36 12.41 -16.16 10.32
C GLN A 36 13.18 -15.26 9.35
N LEU A 37 12.47 -14.51 8.50
CA LEU A 37 13.06 -13.52 7.60
C LEU A 37 13.79 -12.43 8.39
N MET A 38 13.21 -11.89 9.46
CA MET A 38 13.88 -10.90 10.33
C MET A 38 15.17 -11.44 10.94
N LYS A 39 15.17 -12.70 11.41
CA LYS A 39 16.39 -13.38 11.89
C LYS A 39 17.43 -13.57 10.79
N TRP A 40 16.99 -13.88 9.56
CA TRP A 40 17.89 -14.12 8.42
C TRP A 40 18.47 -12.81 7.87
N ILE A 41 17.70 -11.72 7.82
CA ILE A 41 18.23 -10.38 7.54
C ILE A 41 19.34 -10.07 8.53
N GLY A 42 19.12 -10.45 9.77
CA GLY A 42 20.15 -10.55 10.79
C GLY A 42 20.74 -9.21 11.22
N LYS A 43 21.92 -9.30 11.81
CA LYS A 43 22.70 -8.18 12.34
C LYS A 43 23.53 -7.49 11.26
N GLN A 44 23.06 -7.46 10.01
CA GLN A 44 23.78 -6.71 8.96
C GLN A 44 23.64 -5.22 9.24
N SER A 45 24.74 -4.50 9.09
CA SER A 45 24.71 -3.04 9.11
C SER A 45 23.90 -2.54 7.92
N ASP A 46 22.80 -1.81 8.19
CA ASP A 46 21.98 -1.10 7.22
C ASP A 46 21.43 -1.93 6.03
N PRO A 47 20.63 -2.97 6.26
CA PRO A 47 20.00 -3.71 5.17
C PRO A 47 18.96 -2.81 4.47
N LEU A 48 18.94 -2.80 3.14
CA LEU A 48 17.90 -2.17 2.34
C LEU A 48 17.08 -3.25 1.63
N ILE A 49 15.80 -3.33 1.98
CA ILE A 49 14.89 -4.30 1.38
C ILE A 49 14.24 -3.71 0.13
N ILE A 50 14.29 -4.46 -0.98
CA ILE A 50 13.62 -4.08 -2.24
C ILE A 50 12.57 -5.13 -2.57
N PHE A 51 11.33 -4.71 -2.77
CA PHE A 51 10.25 -5.61 -3.19
C PHE A 51 9.29 -4.93 -4.16
N GLU A 52 8.58 -5.76 -4.92
CA GLU A 52 7.60 -5.28 -5.89
C GLU A 52 6.21 -5.11 -5.25
N ALA A 53 5.50 -4.04 -5.62
CA ALA A 53 4.14 -3.77 -5.14
C ALA A 53 3.11 -4.61 -5.90
N THR A 54 3.14 -5.94 -5.72
CA THR A 54 2.21 -6.86 -6.38
C THR A 54 1.03 -7.18 -5.48
N GLY A 55 -0.16 -6.72 -5.87
CA GLY A 55 -1.41 -6.98 -5.14
C GLY A 55 -1.41 -6.48 -3.69
N ALA A 56 -2.06 -7.24 -2.79
CA ALA A 56 -2.18 -6.91 -1.37
C ALA A 56 -1.22 -7.70 -0.46
N TYR A 57 -0.49 -8.69 -1.02
CA TYR A 57 0.27 -9.67 -0.25
C TYR A 57 1.53 -9.09 0.43
N HIS A 58 2.03 -7.95 -0.07
CA HIS A 58 3.17 -7.25 0.53
C HIS A 58 2.84 -6.49 1.83
N ARG A 59 1.55 -6.23 2.12
CA ARG A 59 1.16 -5.34 3.23
C ARG A 59 1.61 -5.83 4.59
N GLN A 60 1.55 -7.15 4.85
CA GLN A 60 1.99 -7.72 6.12
C GLN A 60 3.50 -7.60 6.29
N LEU A 61 4.28 -7.88 5.24
CA LEU A 61 5.73 -7.70 5.26
C LEU A 61 6.10 -6.22 5.49
N GLU A 62 5.43 -5.29 4.82
CA GLU A 62 5.64 -3.85 4.97
C GLU A 62 5.46 -3.41 6.43
N ARG A 63 4.37 -3.85 7.11
CA ARG A 63 4.16 -3.58 8.54
C ARG A 63 5.28 -4.15 9.42
N VAL A 64 5.71 -5.39 9.16
CA VAL A 64 6.79 -6.03 9.92
C VAL A 64 8.11 -5.27 9.74
N LEU A 65 8.44 -4.84 8.52
CA LEU A 65 9.64 -4.04 8.27
C LEU A 65 9.58 -2.68 8.99
N CYS A 66 8.43 -2.02 9.01
CA CYS A 66 8.24 -0.78 9.76
C CYS A 66 8.42 -0.99 11.27
N THR A 67 7.80 -2.03 11.85
CA THR A 67 7.92 -2.35 13.28
C THR A 67 9.37 -2.62 13.70
N HIS A 68 10.18 -3.21 12.81
CA HIS A 68 11.59 -3.49 13.07
C HIS A 68 12.54 -2.37 12.60
N ILE A 69 11.99 -1.25 12.10
CA ILE A 69 12.75 -0.09 11.60
C ILE A 69 13.75 -0.50 10.50
N ILE A 70 13.36 -1.45 9.64
CA ILE A 70 14.18 -1.92 8.53
C ILE A 70 13.80 -1.11 7.28
N PRO A 71 14.75 -0.36 6.69
CA PRO A 71 14.48 0.45 5.52
C PRO A 71 14.13 -0.42 4.30
N PHE A 72 13.15 0.05 3.52
CA PHE A 72 12.72 -0.65 2.31
C PHE A 72 12.29 0.29 1.20
N VAL A 73 12.34 -0.20 -0.03
CA VAL A 73 11.81 0.46 -1.21
C VAL A 73 10.81 -0.45 -1.91
N LYS A 74 9.62 0.06 -2.12
CA LYS A 74 8.57 -0.58 -2.89
C LYS A 74 8.66 -0.11 -4.33
N VAL A 75 9.08 -0.98 -5.25
CA VAL A 75 9.27 -0.64 -6.66
C VAL A 75 8.01 -0.91 -7.49
N ASN A 76 7.88 -0.15 -8.58
CA ASN A 76 6.79 -0.36 -9.52
C ASN A 76 7.08 -1.62 -10.37
N PRO A 77 6.12 -2.55 -10.53
CA PRO A 77 6.27 -3.76 -11.34
C PRO A 77 6.79 -3.51 -12.76
N LYS A 78 6.32 -2.45 -13.41
CA LYS A 78 6.79 -2.10 -14.76
C LYS A 78 8.26 -1.68 -14.77
N GLN A 79 8.73 -0.98 -13.73
CA GLN A 79 10.13 -0.57 -13.61
C GLN A 79 11.03 -1.76 -13.33
N ALA A 80 10.64 -2.65 -12.40
CA ALA A 80 11.36 -3.89 -12.11
C ALA A 80 11.52 -4.75 -13.36
N ARG A 81 10.44 -4.94 -14.13
CA ARG A 81 10.47 -5.71 -15.38
C ARG A 81 11.38 -5.07 -16.45
N ARG A 82 11.32 -3.75 -16.62
CA ARG A 82 12.20 -3.03 -17.58
C ARG A 82 13.67 -3.15 -17.18
N PHE A 83 13.96 -3.08 -15.89
CA PHE A 83 15.33 -3.27 -15.38
C PHE A 83 15.84 -4.69 -15.65
N ALA A 84 15.02 -5.72 -15.39
CA ALA A 84 15.38 -7.12 -15.69
C ALA A 84 15.65 -7.33 -17.18
N GLN A 85 14.82 -6.77 -18.06
CA GLN A 85 15.03 -6.83 -19.53
C GLN A 85 16.33 -6.13 -19.96
N ALA A 86 16.57 -4.93 -19.44
CA ALA A 86 17.81 -4.18 -19.72
C ALA A 86 19.07 -4.91 -19.22
N SER A 87 18.94 -5.72 -18.16
CA SER A 87 20.03 -6.56 -17.62
C SER A 87 20.20 -7.90 -18.34
N GLY A 88 19.48 -8.13 -19.46
CA GLY A 88 19.60 -9.37 -20.25
C GLY A 88 18.96 -10.61 -19.62
N LYS A 89 18.21 -10.47 -18.52
CA LYS A 89 17.51 -11.57 -17.86
C LYS A 89 16.08 -11.68 -18.39
N LEU A 90 15.85 -12.65 -19.28
CA LEU A 90 14.52 -12.92 -19.86
C LEU A 90 13.77 -14.05 -19.12
N ALA A 91 14.50 -14.92 -18.44
CA ALA A 91 13.89 -16.02 -17.68
C ALA A 91 13.18 -15.49 -16.43
N LYS A 92 11.91 -15.86 -16.28
CA LYS A 92 11.09 -15.50 -15.12
C LYS A 92 11.02 -16.70 -14.17
N THR A 93 11.74 -16.59 -13.05
CA THR A 93 11.62 -17.49 -11.89
C THR A 93 11.72 -16.64 -10.63
N ASP A 94 11.06 -17.05 -9.56
CA ASP A 94 11.02 -16.32 -8.28
C ASP A 94 12.43 -16.00 -7.76
N ARG A 95 13.37 -16.94 -7.95
CA ARG A 95 14.80 -16.75 -7.62
C ARG A 95 15.46 -15.66 -8.47
N VAL A 96 15.18 -15.60 -9.76
CA VAL A 96 15.71 -14.55 -10.65
C VAL A 96 15.07 -13.20 -10.33
N ASP A 97 13.78 -13.20 -10.04
CA ASP A 97 13.04 -11.98 -9.77
C ASP A 97 13.54 -11.30 -8.48
N CYS A 98 13.74 -12.04 -7.37
CA CYS A 98 14.31 -11.46 -6.14
C CYS A 98 15.78 -11.04 -6.30
N GLU A 99 16.62 -11.78 -7.06
CA GLU A 99 17.99 -11.37 -7.40
C GLU A 99 18.00 -10.04 -8.19
N MET A 100 17.11 -9.91 -9.17
CA MET A 100 17.00 -8.69 -9.99
C MET A 100 16.52 -7.49 -9.18
N LEU A 101 15.61 -7.69 -8.22
CA LEU A 101 15.20 -6.64 -7.30
C LEU A 101 16.36 -6.15 -6.43
N ALA A 102 17.18 -7.07 -5.89
CA ALA A 102 18.38 -6.70 -5.13
C ALA A 102 19.37 -5.90 -5.98
N LYS A 103 19.66 -6.38 -7.21
CA LYS A 103 20.55 -5.68 -8.16
C LYS A 103 20.01 -4.30 -8.56
N MET A 104 18.71 -4.19 -8.80
CA MET A 104 18.05 -2.91 -9.11
C MET A 104 18.24 -1.89 -7.99
N GLY A 105 18.04 -2.30 -6.74
CA GLY A 105 18.23 -1.45 -5.58
C GLY A 105 19.63 -0.90 -5.47
N ALA A 106 20.64 -1.76 -5.69
CA ALA A 106 22.04 -1.38 -5.64
C ALA A 106 22.46 -0.52 -6.84
N ALA A 107 22.08 -0.90 -8.06
CA ALA A 107 22.50 -0.21 -9.29
C ALA A 107 21.88 1.19 -9.41
N LEU A 108 20.62 1.36 -9.02
CA LEU A 108 19.91 2.63 -9.06
C LEU A 108 20.05 3.45 -7.78
N GLN A 109 20.80 2.95 -6.79
CA GLN A 109 20.98 3.59 -5.48
C GLN A 109 19.64 4.04 -4.87
N LEU A 110 18.65 3.14 -4.89
CA LEU A 110 17.30 3.44 -4.44
C LEU A 110 17.30 3.86 -2.97
N MET A 111 16.64 4.98 -2.69
CA MET A 111 16.52 5.50 -1.32
C MET A 111 15.19 5.10 -0.69
N PRO A 112 15.21 4.63 0.57
CA PRO A 112 13.97 4.30 1.28
C PRO A 112 13.15 5.58 1.53
N LYS A 113 11.83 5.43 1.48
CA LYS A 113 10.92 6.47 1.96
C LYS A 113 10.85 6.43 3.49
N PRO A 114 10.48 7.54 4.14
CA PRO A 114 10.17 7.52 5.56
C PRO A 114 9.16 6.44 5.92
N PHE A 115 9.32 5.85 7.10
CA PHE A 115 8.38 4.83 7.58
C PHE A 115 6.97 5.40 7.67
N THR A 116 6.01 4.63 7.22
CA THR A 116 4.60 4.97 7.37
C THR A 116 4.17 4.62 8.79
N ALA A 117 3.51 5.53 9.47
CA ALA A 117 2.95 5.27 10.78
C ALA A 117 1.90 4.14 10.74
N GLU A 118 1.81 3.34 11.80
CA GLU A 118 0.93 2.15 11.83
C GLU A 118 -0.54 2.52 11.65
N ASN A 119 -0.99 3.61 12.30
CA ASN A 119 -2.33 4.17 12.15
C ASN A 119 -2.68 4.51 10.68
N LEU A 120 -1.72 4.95 9.87
CA LEU A 120 -1.94 5.22 8.45
C LEU A 120 -2.17 3.93 7.64
N TYR A 121 -1.54 2.81 8.05
CA TYR A 121 -1.85 1.50 7.44
C TYR A 121 -3.28 1.07 7.75
N ASP A 122 -3.71 1.22 9.01
CA ASP A 122 -5.07 0.87 9.43
C ASP A 122 -6.10 1.74 8.72
N LEU A 123 -5.87 3.03 8.64
CA LEU A 123 -6.73 3.95 7.87
C LEU A 123 -6.83 3.58 6.39
N ARG A 124 -5.72 3.18 5.75
CA ARG A 124 -5.73 2.72 4.35
C ARG A 124 -6.55 1.44 4.17
N GLU A 125 -6.46 0.52 5.10
CA GLU A 125 -7.25 -0.72 5.07
C GLU A 125 -8.74 -0.43 5.25
N LEU A 126 -9.11 0.37 6.25
CA LEU A 126 -10.48 0.81 6.51
C LEU A 126 -11.06 1.57 5.30
N LEU A 127 -10.31 2.48 4.71
CA LEU A 127 -10.73 3.21 3.52
C LEU A 127 -10.94 2.28 2.31
N SER A 128 -10.11 1.28 2.14
CA SER A 128 -10.26 0.26 1.09
C SER A 128 -11.54 -0.57 1.30
N ALA A 129 -11.81 -1.01 2.53
CA ALA A 129 -13.03 -1.74 2.90
C ALA A 129 -14.28 -0.88 2.68
N ARG A 130 -14.23 0.40 3.09
CA ARG A 130 -15.31 1.36 2.83
C ARG A 130 -15.63 1.52 1.34
N ARG A 131 -14.60 1.66 0.50
CA ARG A 131 -14.75 1.77 -0.97
C ARG A 131 -15.42 0.52 -1.55
N ALA A 132 -15.08 -0.68 -1.05
CA ALA A 132 -15.71 -1.93 -1.46
C ALA A 132 -17.19 -1.96 -1.09
N LEU A 133 -17.54 -1.59 0.16
CA LEU A 133 -18.93 -1.51 0.62
C LEU A 133 -19.77 -0.51 -0.18
N ILE A 134 -19.20 0.61 -0.61
CA ILE A 134 -19.88 1.58 -1.47
C ILE A 134 -20.19 0.99 -2.85
N LYS A 135 -19.26 0.22 -3.44
CA LYS A 135 -19.49 -0.51 -4.70
C LYS A 135 -20.60 -1.54 -4.53
N ASP A 136 -20.56 -2.32 -3.45
CA ASP A 136 -21.59 -3.32 -3.11
C ASP A 136 -22.96 -2.67 -2.94
N ARG A 137 -23.02 -1.53 -2.24
CA ARG A 137 -24.26 -0.74 -2.07
C ARG A 137 -24.83 -0.31 -3.41
N THR A 138 -24.00 0.21 -4.30
CA THR A 138 -24.43 0.65 -5.64
C THR A 138 -24.95 -0.53 -6.45
N ALA A 139 -24.25 -1.66 -6.47
CA ALA A 139 -24.67 -2.86 -7.15
C ALA A 139 -25.98 -3.44 -6.56
N ALA A 140 -26.14 -3.43 -5.23
CA ALA A 140 -27.37 -3.89 -4.57
C ALA A 140 -28.57 -2.98 -4.86
N LYS A 141 -28.37 -1.64 -4.91
CA LYS A 141 -29.41 -0.67 -5.30
C LYS A 141 -29.85 -0.89 -6.75
N ALA A 142 -28.92 -1.06 -7.68
CA ALA A 142 -29.24 -1.32 -9.09
C ALA A 142 -30.06 -2.60 -9.25
N ARG A 143 -29.65 -3.71 -8.58
CA ARG A 143 -30.42 -4.97 -8.59
C ARG A 143 -31.81 -4.79 -7.96
N LYS A 144 -31.94 -4.05 -6.87
CA LYS A 144 -33.24 -3.80 -6.22
C LYS A 144 -34.20 -3.07 -7.13
N ALA A 145 -33.73 -2.17 -7.98
CA ALA A 145 -34.57 -1.39 -8.90
C ALA A 145 -35.25 -2.26 -9.98
N THR A 146 -34.66 -3.40 -10.33
CA THR A 146 -35.15 -4.26 -11.44
C THR A 146 -35.81 -5.56 -10.96
N VAL A 147 -35.66 -5.91 -9.68
CA VAL A 147 -36.18 -7.18 -9.13
C VAL A 147 -37.68 -7.09 -8.86
N ILE A 148 -38.43 -8.12 -9.33
CA ILE A 148 -39.89 -8.23 -9.12
C ILE A 148 -40.19 -9.17 -7.95
N ASN A 149 -39.39 -10.24 -7.78
CA ASN A 149 -39.63 -11.24 -6.75
C ASN A 149 -39.50 -10.65 -5.34
N ALA A 150 -40.57 -10.83 -4.53
CA ALA A 150 -40.68 -10.24 -3.21
C ALA A 150 -39.59 -10.71 -2.23
N LEU A 151 -39.24 -12.02 -2.26
CA LEU A 151 -38.18 -12.57 -1.41
C LEU A 151 -36.82 -11.95 -1.72
N ILE A 152 -36.47 -11.85 -3.00
CA ILE A 152 -35.20 -11.25 -3.42
C ILE A 152 -35.15 -9.77 -3.05
N LYS A 153 -36.27 -9.05 -3.20
CA LYS A 153 -36.38 -7.63 -2.79
C LYS A 153 -36.14 -7.45 -1.29
N GLN A 154 -36.75 -8.30 -0.46
CA GLN A 154 -36.55 -8.30 0.99
C GLN A 154 -35.08 -8.60 1.37
N GLN A 155 -34.45 -9.58 0.71
CA GLN A 155 -33.03 -9.90 0.94
C GLN A 155 -32.12 -8.73 0.58
N LEU A 156 -32.36 -8.04 -0.53
CA LEU A 156 -31.59 -6.87 -0.94
C LEU A 156 -31.78 -5.71 0.04
N GLU A 157 -32.98 -5.51 0.58
CA GLU A 157 -33.23 -4.48 1.60
C GLU A 157 -32.47 -4.76 2.90
N LYS A 158 -32.46 -6.01 3.35
CA LYS A 158 -31.68 -6.44 4.52
C LYS A 158 -30.18 -6.20 4.29
N ARG A 159 -29.68 -6.57 3.11
CA ARG A 159 -28.27 -6.34 2.74
C ARG A 159 -27.91 -4.86 2.68
N LEU A 160 -28.77 -4.02 2.11
CA LEU A 160 -28.56 -2.57 2.04
C LEU A 160 -28.50 -1.92 3.44
N ARG A 161 -29.37 -2.39 4.38
CA ARG A 161 -29.30 -1.93 5.78
C ARG A 161 -28.00 -2.36 6.45
N GLN A 162 -27.56 -3.62 6.24
CA GLN A 162 -26.27 -4.10 6.76
C GLN A 162 -25.12 -3.27 6.22
N ILE A 163 -25.03 -3.05 4.91
CA ILE A 163 -23.96 -2.26 4.29
C ILE A 163 -23.95 -0.83 4.84
N LYS A 164 -25.12 -0.21 5.05
CA LYS A 164 -25.21 1.12 5.66
C LYS A 164 -24.60 1.15 7.06
N ASN A 165 -24.93 0.15 7.88
CA ASN A 165 -24.39 0.05 9.25
C ASN A 165 -22.89 -0.21 9.26
N ASP A 166 -22.40 -1.06 8.36
CA ASP A 166 -20.96 -1.39 8.27
C ASP A 166 -20.15 -0.16 7.80
N ILE A 167 -20.67 0.62 6.84
CA ILE A 167 -20.04 1.87 6.44
C ILE A 167 -19.98 2.85 7.63
N ALA A 168 -21.07 3.00 8.40
CA ALA A 168 -21.07 3.90 9.54
C ALA A 168 -20.07 3.50 10.63
N LYS A 169 -19.90 2.19 10.88
CA LYS A 169 -18.90 1.70 11.83
C LYS A 169 -17.48 1.97 11.34
N ILE A 170 -17.21 1.75 10.04
CA ILE A 170 -15.90 2.05 9.46
C ILE A 170 -15.61 3.55 9.52
N ASP A 171 -16.60 4.40 9.21
CA ASP A 171 -16.45 5.85 9.26
C ASP A 171 -16.10 6.34 10.67
N ALA A 172 -16.77 5.79 11.70
CA ALA A 172 -16.48 6.10 13.10
C ALA A 172 -15.07 5.65 13.48
N LEU A 173 -14.71 4.39 13.20
CA LEU A 173 -13.39 3.85 13.53
C LEU A 173 -12.25 4.61 12.83
N MET A 174 -12.46 5.01 11.56
CA MET A 174 -11.46 5.84 10.85
C MET A 174 -11.22 7.18 11.54
N LEU A 175 -12.28 7.79 12.05
CA LEU A 175 -12.17 9.05 12.78
C LEU A 175 -11.45 8.86 14.12
N ASP A 176 -11.78 7.79 14.86
CA ASP A 176 -11.15 7.46 16.14
C ASP A 176 -9.65 7.23 15.96
N VAL A 177 -9.25 6.35 15.02
CA VAL A 177 -7.83 6.08 14.70
C VAL A 177 -7.07 7.34 14.29
N ALA A 178 -7.70 8.24 13.52
CA ALA A 178 -7.06 9.49 13.11
C ALA A 178 -6.96 10.50 14.27
N ARG A 179 -7.86 10.44 15.26
CA ARG A 179 -7.84 11.30 16.45
C ARG A 179 -6.88 10.84 17.54
N GLU A 180 -6.53 9.55 17.59
CA GLU A 180 -5.52 9.00 18.49
C GLU A 180 -4.11 9.52 18.20
N ASP A 181 -3.84 9.92 16.96
CA ASP A 181 -2.57 10.51 16.55
C ASP A 181 -2.67 12.04 16.55
N GLN A 182 -1.88 12.70 17.40
CA GLN A 182 -1.92 14.16 17.56
C GLN A 182 -1.66 14.89 16.24
N TYR A 183 -0.67 14.46 15.46
CA TYR A 183 -0.32 15.09 14.18
C TYR A 183 -1.45 14.96 13.14
N MET A 184 -2.08 13.77 13.07
CA MET A 184 -3.24 13.58 12.20
C MET A 184 -4.45 14.39 12.68
N SER A 185 -4.67 14.44 13.98
CA SER A 185 -5.79 15.18 14.59
C SER A 185 -5.72 16.68 14.28
N GLU A 186 -4.55 17.31 14.43
CA GLU A 186 -4.34 18.71 14.10
C GLU A 186 -4.61 19.00 12.61
N ARG A 187 -4.15 18.11 11.73
CA ARG A 187 -4.41 18.21 10.28
C ARG A 187 -5.88 18.01 9.92
N LEU A 188 -6.59 17.14 10.62
CA LEU A 188 -8.05 17.01 10.48
C LEU A 188 -8.77 18.31 10.81
N ASP A 189 -8.39 18.99 11.89
CA ASP A 189 -9.00 20.25 12.29
C ASP A 189 -8.77 21.35 11.25
N ILE A 190 -7.58 21.42 10.66
CA ILE A 190 -7.30 22.30 9.52
C ILE A 190 -8.21 21.97 8.34
N LEU A 191 -8.36 20.68 7.98
CA LEU A 191 -9.20 20.26 6.86
C LEU A 191 -10.69 20.57 7.14
N PHE A 192 -11.15 20.39 8.37
CA PHE A 192 -12.54 20.71 8.77
C PHE A 192 -12.85 22.22 8.74
N SER A 193 -11.84 23.06 8.91
CA SER A 193 -12.03 24.51 8.80
C SER A 193 -12.31 24.98 7.36
N ILE A 194 -12.07 24.13 6.36
CA ILE A 194 -12.30 24.45 4.95
C ILE A 194 -13.76 24.17 4.57
N PRO A 195 -14.54 25.18 4.16
CA PRO A 195 -15.92 24.98 3.76
C PRO A 195 -16.07 23.91 2.67
N GLY A 196 -16.99 22.97 2.85
CA GLY A 196 -17.25 21.88 1.91
C GLY A 196 -16.43 20.62 2.11
N ILE A 197 -15.42 20.62 2.99
CA ILE A 197 -14.69 19.40 3.36
C ILE A 197 -15.40 18.73 4.55
N GLY A 198 -16.10 17.63 4.28
CA GLY A 198 -16.67 16.78 5.32
C GLY A 198 -15.68 15.75 5.86
N VAL A 199 -16.06 15.08 6.96
CA VAL A 199 -15.21 14.10 7.69
C VAL A 199 -14.54 13.09 6.76
N ILE A 200 -15.33 12.45 5.88
CA ILE A 200 -14.79 11.42 4.99
C ILE A 200 -13.82 11.99 3.97
N THR A 201 -14.10 13.17 3.43
CA THR A 201 -13.19 13.83 2.49
C THR A 201 -11.88 14.20 3.17
N ALA A 202 -11.91 14.72 4.39
CA ALA A 202 -10.72 15.02 5.17
C ALA A 202 -9.87 13.76 5.45
N LEU A 203 -10.52 12.67 5.90
CA LEU A 203 -9.85 11.38 6.12
C LEU A 203 -9.23 10.83 4.82
N MET A 204 -9.93 10.92 3.69
CA MET A 204 -9.39 10.51 2.39
C MET A 204 -8.16 11.32 2.00
N ILE A 205 -8.18 12.63 2.21
CA ILE A 205 -7.04 13.52 1.93
C ILE A 205 -5.84 13.11 2.80
N LEU A 206 -6.03 12.89 4.09
CA LEU A 206 -4.95 12.47 4.99
C LEU A 206 -4.34 11.12 4.61
N VAL A 207 -5.17 10.18 4.15
CA VAL A 207 -4.73 8.82 3.81
C VAL A 207 -4.09 8.74 2.43
N ASP A 208 -4.70 9.39 1.43
CA ASP A 208 -4.27 9.29 0.03
C ASP A 208 -3.17 10.33 -0.31
N MET A 209 -3.11 11.43 0.43
CA MET A 209 -2.18 12.54 0.23
C MET A 209 -1.50 12.96 1.57
N PRO A 210 -0.77 12.05 2.23
CA PRO A 210 -0.15 12.34 3.53
C PRO A 210 0.87 13.50 3.46
N GLU A 211 1.40 13.81 2.28
CA GLU A 211 2.34 14.90 2.04
C GLU A 211 1.67 16.28 1.88
N ILE A 212 0.32 16.35 1.88
CA ILE A 212 -0.38 17.63 1.73
C ILE A 212 -0.04 18.57 2.90
N GLY A 213 0.24 19.82 2.60
CA GLY A 213 0.74 20.80 3.57
C GLY A 213 2.28 20.95 3.56
N ALA A 214 3.02 19.94 3.08
CA ALA A 214 4.46 20.04 2.84
C ALA A 214 4.80 20.32 1.36
N LEU A 215 3.81 20.24 0.46
CA LEU A 215 3.95 20.42 -0.98
C LEU A 215 3.48 21.80 -1.42
N ASN A 216 4.11 22.37 -2.44
CA ASN A 216 3.60 23.56 -3.11
C ASN A 216 2.43 23.22 -4.07
N ASN A 217 1.71 24.24 -4.55
CA ASN A 217 0.51 24.06 -5.40
C ASN A 217 0.78 23.23 -6.67
N LYS A 218 1.94 23.40 -7.31
CA LYS A 218 2.32 22.66 -8.52
C LYS A 218 2.56 21.18 -8.21
N GLN A 219 3.22 20.90 -7.09
CA GLN A 219 3.46 19.53 -6.62
C GLN A 219 2.15 18.82 -6.23
N VAL A 220 1.26 19.53 -5.55
CA VAL A 220 -0.08 19.00 -5.21
C VAL A 220 -0.87 18.68 -6.49
N ALA A 221 -0.89 19.58 -7.47
CA ALA A 221 -1.57 19.35 -8.74
C ALA A 221 -0.96 18.15 -9.51
N SER A 222 0.35 17.98 -9.48
CA SER A 222 1.06 16.84 -10.07
C SER A 222 0.70 15.54 -9.37
N LEU A 223 0.69 15.53 -8.04
CA LEU A 223 0.33 14.36 -7.24
C LEU A 223 -1.13 13.93 -7.48
N ALA A 224 -2.02 14.90 -7.65
CA ALA A 224 -3.43 14.67 -7.98
C ALA A 224 -3.65 14.25 -9.45
N GLY A 225 -2.59 14.17 -10.27
CA GLY A 225 -2.70 13.85 -11.69
C GLY A 225 -3.29 14.97 -12.56
N LEU A 226 -3.32 16.21 -12.05
CA LEU A 226 -3.87 17.38 -12.73
C LEU A 226 -2.81 18.20 -13.46
N ALA A 227 -1.52 17.89 -13.29
CA ALA A 227 -0.45 18.55 -14.00
C ALA A 227 -0.32 17.99 -15.42
N PRO A 228 -0.23 18.83 -16.48
CA PRO A 228 -0.01 18.34 -17.83
C PRO A 228 1.38 17.70 -17.91
N MET A 229 1.46 16.48 -18.45
CA MET A 229 2.73 15.85 -18.81
C MET A 229 3.13 16.38 -20.20
N SER A 230 4.18 17.22 -20.24
CA SER A 230 4.76 17.65 -21.52
C SER A 230 5.45 16.45 -22.17
N GLN A 231 4.92 16.01 -23.31
CA GLN A 231 5.67 15.19 -24.26
C GLN A 231 6.24 16.16 -25.31
N SER A 232 7.44 16.66 -25.06
CA SER A 232 8.22 17.31 -26.12
C SER A 232 8.94 16.19 -26.88
N SER A 233 8.45 15.86 -28.07
CA SER A 233 9.26 15.22 -29.11
C SER A 233 10.24 16.26 -29.60
N GLY A 234 11.53 16.12 -29.24
CA GLY A 234 12.62 16.89 -29.84
C GLY A 234 12.79 16.51 -31.32
#